data_ab67dc95f8217839e0cde5b09a199683
#
_entry.id   ab67dc95f8217839e0cde5b09a199683
#
_cell.length_a   1.000
_cell.length_b   1.000
_cell.length_c   1.000
_cell.angle_alpha   90.00
_cell.angle_beta   90.00
_cell.angle_gamma   90.00
#
_symmetry.space_group_name_H-M   'P 1'
#
loop_
_entity.id
_entity.type
_entity.pdbx_description
1 polymer ?
#
loop_
_entity_poly.entity_id
_entity_poly.type
_entity_poly.pdbx_seq_one_letter_code
_entity_poly.pdbx_strand_id
1 'polypeptide(L)'
;ERGNIDVADLEAKAKEHSSELCGLMVTYPSTHGVFESRIREIVDAVHDAGGQVYMDGANMNAQVGLTNPGYIGADVCHLNLHKTFAMPHGGGGPGVGPICVAEHLKAFLPSHSVMATGGDEGITAVASAPWGSALLLPITYGYIKMLGEAGLRRATEMAIVNANYMSAALASEFRTYYSGETGRVGHEMILDLTNFKKDYNIDCGDIAHRLMDYGFHAPTLSFPVHETLMV
;
A
#
# COMPACT_ATOMS: atom_id res chain seq x y z
N GLU A 1 -15.34 -10.77 5.32
CA GLU A 1 -14.89 -12.15 5.50
C GLU A 1 -13.73 -12.54 4.56
N ARG A 2 -13.59 -11.88 3.41
CA ARG A 2 -12.58 -12.19 2.38
C ARG A 2 -11.42 -11.19 2.33
N GLY A 3 -11.41 -10.20 3.23
CA GLY A 3 -10.42 -9.13 3.29
C GLY A 3 -10.77 -7.91 2.44
N ASN A 4 -11.90 -7.91 1.75
CA ASN A 4 -12.39 -6.78 0.98
C ASN A 4 -13.23 -5.83 1.84
N ILE A 5 -13.34 -4.57 1.39
CA ILE A 5 -14.20 -3.55 2.01
C ILE A 5 -15.67 -3.94 1.85
N ASP A 6 -16.44 -3.79 2.92
CA ASP A 6 -17.91 -3.87 2.85
C ASP A 6 -18.44 -2.58 2.23
N VAL A 7 -18.71 -2.64 0.93
CA VAL A 7 -19.13 -1.47 0.15
C VAL A 7 -20.51 -0.98 0.59
N ALA A 8 -21.40 -1.88 0.98
CA ALA A 8 -22.75 -1.47 1.45
C ALA A 8 -22.67 -0.71 2.78
N ASP A 9 -21.83 -1.15 3.71
CA ASP A 9 -21.59 -0.42 4.96
C ASP A 9 -20.89 0.92 4.71
N LEU A 10 -19.94 0.97 3.77
CA LEU A 10 -19.26 2.20 3.38
C LEU A 10 -20.24 3.22 2.79
N GLU A 11 -21.07 2.80 1.83
CA GLU A 11 -22.09 3.66 1.22
C GLU A 11 -23.10 4.21 2.25
N ALA A 12 -23.53 3.35 3.18
CA ALA A 12 -24.44 3.75 4.25
C ALA A 12 -23.81 4.82 5.16
N LYS A 13 -22.55 4.60 5.58
CA LYS A 13 -21.80 5.55 6.43
C LYS A 13 -21.47 6.85 5.70
N ALA A 14 -21.03 6.78 4.45
CA ALA A 14 -20.74 7.97 3.64
C ALA A 14 -22.00 8.85 3.50
N LYS A 15 -23.15 8.23 3.28
CA LYS A 15 -24.44 8.94 3.21
C LYS A 15 -24.85 9.52 4.56
N GLU A 16 -24.74 8.76 5.64
CA GLU A 16 -25.07 9.19 7.00
C GLU A 16 -24.27 10.44 7.40
N HIS A 17 -22.97 10.45 7.07
CA HIS A 17 -22.04 11.51 7.44
C HIS A 17 -21.79 12.54 6.33
N SER A 18 -22.57 12.57 5.26
CA SER A 18 -22.32 13.39 4.06
C SER A 18 -22.19 14.90 4.34
N SER A 19 -22.78 15.41 5.43
CA SER A 19 -22.66 16.82 5.82
C SER A 19 -21.32 17.17 6.48
N GLU A 20 -20.52 16.18 6.88
CA GLU A 20 -19.25 16.37 7.61
C GLU A 20 -18.14 15.46 7.12
N LEU A 21 -18.38 14.64 6.08
CA LEU A 21 -17.39 13.72 5.51
C LEU A 21 -16.27 14.50 4.82
N CYS A 22 -15.08 14.51 5.39
CA CYS A 22 -13.91 15.12 4.75
C CYS A 22 -13.20 14.15 3.78
N GLY A 23 -13.19 12.86 4.05
CA GLY A 23 -12.57 11.90 3.14
C GLY A 23 -12.47 10.49 3.68
N LEU A 24 -11.99 9.62 2.80
CA LEU A 24 -11.62 8.23 3.04
C LEU A 24 -10.13 8.04 2.79
N MET A 25 -9.44 7.38 3.70
CA MET A 25 -8.09 6.87 3.43
C MET A 25 -8.16 5.38 3.10
N VAL A 26 -7.56 4.99 1.98
CA VAL A 26 -7.54 3.60 1.51
C VAL A 26 -6.14 3.20 1.05
N THR A 27 -5.71 1.99 1.41
CA THR A 27 -4.50 1.38 0.84
C THR A 27 -4.92 0.47 -0.32
N TYR A 28 -4.28 0.60 -1.49
CA TYR A 28 -4.61 -0.22 -2.66
C TYR A 28 -3.34 -0.77 -3.33
N PRO A 29 -3.24 -2.11 -3.58
CA PRO A 29 -4.07 -3.14 -2.94
C PRO A 29 -4.05 -3.04 -1.41
N SER A 30 -5.03 -3.65 -0.74
CA SER A 30 -5.21 -3.48 0.70
C SER A 30 -4.10 -4.13 1.52
N THR A 31 -3.92 -3.68 2.76
CA THR A 31 -3.04 -4.34 3.76
C THR A 31 -3.50 -5.76 4.12
N HIS A 32 -4.69 -6.16 3.69
CA HIS A 32 -5.17 -7.53 3.79
C HIS A 32 -4.66 -8.44 2.65
N GLY A 33 -3.77 -7.93 1.79
CA GLY A 33 -3.14 -8.67 0.70
C GLY A 33 -4.07 -8.93 -0.50
N VAL A 34 -5.16 -8.19 -0.64
CA VAL A 34 -6.16 -8.39 -1.71
C VAL A 34 -6.42 -7.12 -2.50
N PHE A 35 -6.76 -7.29 -3.78
CA PHE A 35 -7.29 -6.19 -4.61
C PHE A 35 -8.76 -5.94 -4.27
N GLU A 36 -9.14 -4.66 -4.23
CA GLU A 36 -10.54 -4.24 -4.18
C GLU A 36 -11.10 -4.19 -5.59
N SER A 37 -11.89 -5.21 -5.96
CA SER A 37 -12.51 -5.29 -7.30
C SER A 37 -13.44 -4.12 -7.58
N ARG A 38 -14.06 -3.58 -6.53
CA ARG A 38 -15.01 -2.46 -6.56
C ARG A 38 -14.39 -1.12 -6.14
N ILE A 39 -13.06 -0.96 -6.26
CA ILE A 39 -12.38 0.26 -5.77
C ILE A 39 -12.96 1.55 -6.36
N ARG A 40 -13.40 1.55 -7.61
CA ARG A 40 -13.98 2.74 -8.24
C ARG A 40 -15.35 3.08 -7.67
N GLU A 41 -16.19 2.09 -7.41
CA GLU A 41 -17.48 2.28 -6.73
C GLU A 41 -17.28 2.86 -5.32
N ILE A 42 -16.25 2.39 -4.60
CA ILE A 42 -15.87 2.92 -3.28
C ILE A 42 -15.49 4.40 -3.39
N VAL A 43 -14.67 4.75 -4.37
CA VAL A 43 -14.25 6.13 -4.63
C VAL A 43 -15.46 7.01 -4.99
N ASP A 44 -16.28 6.55 -5.93
CA ASP A 44 -17.48 7.27 -6.37
C ASP A 44 -18.43 7.54 -5.20
N ALA A 45 -18.66 6.54 -4.34
CA ALA A 45 -19.54 6.71 -3.16
C ALA A 45 -19.03 7.78 -2.17
N VAL A 46 -17.71 7.90 -2.00
CA VAL A 46 -17.10 8.95 -1.16
C VAL A 46 -17.24 10.33 -1.80
N HIS A 47 -16.97 10.42 -3.10
CA HIS A 47 -17.10 11.68 -3.87
C HIS A 47 -18.56 12.17 -3.90
N ASP A 48 -19.51 11.28 -4.13
CA ASP A 48 -20.95 11.60 -4.14
C ASP A 48 -21.43 12.12 -2.78
N ALA A 49 -20.76 11.71 -1.70
CA ALA A 49 -21.00 12.21 -0.35
C ALA A 49 -20.20 13.49 -0.01
N GLY A 50 -19.43 14.05 -0.95
CA GLY A 50 -18.65 15.28 -0.79
C GLY A 50 -17.26 15.10 -0.18
N GLY A 51 -16.83 13.86 0.09
CA GLY A 51 -15.52 13.54 0.64
C GLY A 51 -14.41 13.47 -0.42
N GLN A 52 -13.15 13.43 0.03
CA GLN A 52 -11.97 13.21 -0.80
C GLN A 52 -11.41 11.80 -0.57
N VAL A 53 -10.66 11.24 -1.53
CA VAL A 53 -10.03 9.93 -1.38
C VAL A 53 -8.51 10.07 -1.32
N TYR A 54 -7.95 9.70 -0.16
CA TYR A 54 -6.51 9.59 0.04
C TYR A 54 -6.08 8.13 -0.17
N MET A 55 -5.27 7.88 -1.19
CA MET A 55 -4.69 6.56 -1.43
C MET A 55 -3.29 6.47 -0.79
N ASP A 56 -3.13 5.52 0.11
CA ASP A 56 -1.81 5.08 0.55
C ASP A 56 -1.12 4.31 -0.60
N GLY A 57 -0.05 4.89 -1.13
CA GLY A 57 0.73 4.35 -2.25
C GLY A 57 1.84 3.39 -1.81
N ALA A 58 1.84 2.90 -0.58
CA ALA A 58 2.84 1.94 -0.09
C ALA A 58 2.88 0.66 -0.94
N ASN A 59 1.73 0.23 -1.43
CA ASN A 59 1.57 -0.99 -2.23
C ASN A 59 1.65 -0.75 -3.75
N MET A 60 2.40 0.28 -4.17
CA MET A 60 2.61 0.60 -5.59
C MET A 60 3.25 -0.55 -6.38
N ASN A 61 3.93 -1.48 -5.70
CA ASN A 61 4.48 -2.72 -6.28
C ASN A 61 3.47 -3.55 -7.07
N ALA A 62 2.19 -3.44 -6.74
CA ALA A 62 1.12 -4.15 -7.42
C ALA A 62 0.35 -3.28 -8.44
N GLN A 63 0.78 -2.04 -8.67
CA GLN A 63 0.08 -1.09 -9.54
C GLN A 63 0.88 -0.66 -10.77
N VAL A 64 2.21 -0.49 -10.64
CA VAL A 64 3.05 0.11 -11.69
C VAL A 64 2.89 -0.61 -13.03
N GLY A 65 2.49 0.16 -14.05
CA GLY A 65 2.26 -0.35 -15.40
C GLY A 65 0.94 -1.12 -15.61
N LEU A 66 0.14 -1.35 -14.56
CA LEU A 66 -1.17 -2.01 -14.63
C LEU A 66 -2.32 -1.04 -14.33
N THR A 67 -2.15 -0.19 -13.33
CA THR A 67 -3.12 0.85 -12.95
C THR A 67 -2.38 2.03 -12.32
N ASN A 68 -3.10 3.06 -11.91
CA ASN A 68 -2.54 4.21 -11.20
C ASN A 68 -3.61 4.91 -10.34
N PRO A 69 -3.19 5.68 -9.32
CA PRO A 69 -4.11 6.39 -8.42
C PRO A 69 -5.12 7.31 -9.12
N GLY A 70 -4.68 8.05 -10.14
CA GLY A 70 -5.57 8.94 -10.89
C GLY A 70 -6.64 8.20 -11.69
N TYR A 71 -6.31 7.05 -12.28
CA TYR A 71 -7.31 6.21 -12.96
C TYR A 71 -8.33 5.61 -11.99
N ILE A 72 -7.89 5.27 -10.78
CA ILE A 72 -8.76 4.77 -9.70
C ILE A 72 -9.69 5.88 -9.21
N GLY A 73 -9.24 7.14 -9.25
CA GLY A 73 -10.00 8.31 -8.80
C GLY A 73 -9.52 8.88 -7.47
N ALA A 74 -8.31 8.51 -7.00
CA ALA A 74 -7.75 9.09 -5.78
C ALA A 74 -7.43 10.57 -5.96
N ASP A 75 -7.79 11.39 -4.97
CA ASP A 75 -7.52 12.83 -4.94
C ASP A 75 -6.13 13.14 -4.40
N VAL A 76 -5.64 12.31 -3.49
CA VAL A 76 -4.31 12.40 -2.91
C VAL A 76 -3.67 11.03 -2.90
N CYS A 77 -2.37 10.97 -3.23
CA CYS A 77 -1.60 9.74 -3.07
C CYS A 77 -0.17 10.07 -2.63
N HIS A 78 0.32 9.44 -1.57
CA HIS A 78 1.74 9.43 -1.28
C HIS A 78 2.41 8.17 -1.83
N LEU A 79 3.70 8.27 -2.15
CA LEU A 79 4.52 7.14 -2.60
C LEU A 79 5.63 6.83 -1.60
N ASN A 80 5.88 5.54 -1.37
CA ASN A 80 7.04 5.08 -0.63
C ASN A 80 8.14 4.66 -1.61
N LEU A 81 9.05 5.59 -1.93
CA LEU A 81 10.14 5.31 -2.88
C LEU A 81 11.07 4.19 -2.40
N HIS A 82 11.20 4.02 -1.08
CA HIS A 82 11.99 2.96 -0.45
C HIS A 82 11.33 1.56 -0.50
N LYS A 83 10.13 1.44 -1.03
CA LYS A 83 9.45 0.16 -1.29
C LYS A 83 9.54 -0.20 -2.78
N THR A 84 8.80 0.50 -3.62
CA THR A 84 8.64 0.16 -5.04
C THR A 84 9.81 0.64 -5.92
N PHE A 85 10.52 1.71 -5.53
CA PHE A 85 11.47 2.41 -6.40
C PHE A 85 12.91 2.36 -5.90
N ALA A 86 13.26 1.32 -5.15
CA ALA A 86 14.62 0.95 -4.73
C ALA A 86 15.41 2.03 -3.96
N MET A 87 14.74 3.04 -3.38
CA MET A 87 15.42 4.03 -2.57
C MET A 87 15.85 3.41 -1.23
N PRO A 88 17.11 3.58 -0.79
CA PRO A 88 17.52 3.14 0.53
C PRO A 88 16.82 3.94 1.63
N HIS A 89 16.44 3.27 2.73
CA HIS A 89 15.80 3.88 3.90
C HIS A 89 16.64 3.76 5.18
N GLY A 90 17.73 2.99 5.14
CA GLY A 90 18.73 2.90 6.20
C GLY A 90 18.18 2.47 7.56
N GLY A 91 17.20 1.57 7.58
CA GLY A 91 16.57 1.14 8.84
C GLY A 91 15.69 2.21 9.49
N GLY A 92 15.15 3.17 8.72
CA GLY A 92 14.32 4.28 9.19
C GLY A 92 15.04 5.63 9.18
N GLY A 93 16.12 5.74 8.41
CA GLY A 93 16.93 6.96 8.22
C GLY A 93 16.34 7.89 7.16
N PRO A 94 17.11 8.22 6.09
CA PRO A 94 16.70 9.22 5.13
C PRO A 94 15.40 8.81 4.40
N GLY A 95 14.55 9.79 4.09
CA GLY A 95 13.27 9.55 3.44
C GLY A 95 12.89 10.63 2.45
N VAL A 96 12.20 10.21 1.40
CA VAL A 96 11.48 11.05 0.45
C VAL A 96 10.16 10.37 0.13
N GLY A 97 9.06 11.06 0.38
CA GLY A 97 7.71 10.60 0.10
C GLY A 97 7.00 11.58 -0.83
N PRO A 98 7.05 11.39 -2.15
CA PRO A 98 6.30 12.24 -3.05
C PRO A 98 4.82 12.21 -2.72
N ILE A 99 4.17 13.37 -2.72
CA ILE A 99 2.72 13.54 -2.66
C ILE A 99 2.25 13.97 -4.04
N CYS A 100 1.27 13.26 -4.54
CA CYS A 100 0.53 13.59 -5.75
C CYS A 100 -0.89 13.96 -5.38
N VAL A 101 -1.43 15.01 -6.00
CA VAL A 101 -2.80 15.47 -5.75
C VAL A 101 -3.54 15.70 -7.06
N ALA A 102 -4.87 15.60 -7.01
CA ALA A 102 -5.75 16.03 -8.08
C ALA A 102 -5.70 17.56 -8.24
N GLU A 103 -6.07 18.08 -9.43
CA GLU A 103 -5.90 19.50 -9.78
C GLU A 103 -6.59 20.46 -8.79
N HIS A 104 -7.76 20.09 -8.28
CA HIS A 104 -8.52 20.94 -7.34
C HIS A 104 -7.84 21.08 -5.95
N LEU A 105 -6.91 20.19 -5.60
CA LEU A 105 -6.16 20.24 -4.34
C LEU A 105 -4.79 20.91 -4.48
N LYS A 106 -4.37 21.28 -5.68
CA LYS A 106 -3.05 21.85 -5.97
C LYS A 106 -2.78 23.15 -5.21
N ALA A 107 -3.80 24.01 -5.06
CA ALA A 107 -3.66 25.28 -4.33
C ALA A 107 -3.34 25.07 -2.83
N PHE A 108 -3.69 23.91 -2.27
CA PHE A 108 -3.52 23.59 -0.84
C PHE A 108 -2.24 22.83 -0.52
N LEU A 109 -1.38 22.53 -1.51
CA LEU A 109 -0.10 21.88 -1.24
C LEU A 109 0.76 22.72 -0.28
N PRO A 110 1.45 22.07 0.69
CA PRO A 110 2.26 22.79 1.69
C PRO A 110 3.31 23.67 1.07
N SER A 111 3.47 24.88 1.58
CA SER A 111 4.52 25.83 1.22
C SER A 111 5.83 25.58 1.98
N HIS A 112 6.89 26.30 1.64
CA HIS A 112 8.16 26.24 2.37
C HIS A 112 8.84 27.61 2.40
N SER A 113 9.42 27.97 3.56
CA SER A 113 10.04 29.29 3.77
C SER A 113 11.32 29.50 2.97
N VAL A 114 12.01 28.43 2.56
CA VAL A 114 13.32 28.53 1.86
C VAL A 114 13.15 28.43 0.34
N MET A 115 12.10 27.76 -0.14
CA MET A 115 11.84 27.54 -1.56
C MET A 115 10.38 27.83 -1.86
N ALA A 116 10.11 28.41 -3.00
CA ALA A 116 8.73 28.52 -3.51
C ALA A 116 8.22 27.12 -3.92
N THR A 117 7.52 26.47 -3.00
CA THR A 117 6.84 25.20 -3.18
C THR A 117 5.37 25.34 -2.80
N GLY A 118 4.56 24.40 -3.21
CA GLY A 118 3.16 24.36 -2.82
C GLY A 118 2.25 25.33 -3.57
N GLY A 119 1.05 25.49 -3.03
CA GLY A 119 0.00 26.33 -3.57
C GLY A 119 -0.22 27.59 -2.75
N ASP A 120 -1.00 28.52 -3.31
CA ASP A 120 -1.26 29.85 -2.72
C ASP A 120 -2.08 29.81 -1.43
N GLU A 121 -2.84 28.71 -1.23
CA GLU A 121 -3.67 28.47 -0.04
C GLU A 121 -3.07 27.38 0.88
N GLY A 122 -1.83 26.97 0.61
CA GLY A 122 -1.14 25.91 1.35
C GLY A 122 -0.76 26.31 2.77
N ILE A 123 -0.74 25.31 3.65
CA ILE A 123 -0.15 25.46 5.00
C ILE A 123 1.36 25.69 4.90
N THR A 124 1.99 26.03 6.01
CA THR A 124 3.45 26.18 6.12
C THR A 124 4.18 24.85 5.89
N ALA A 125 5.51 24.87 5.95
CA ALA A 125 6.35 23.69 5.75
C ALA A 125 5.98 22.54 6.69
N VAL A 126 5.84 21.34 6.14
CA VAL A 126 5.60 20.08 6.88
C VAL A 126 6.90 19.32 7.17
N ALA A 127 8.02 19.72 6.56
CA ALA A 127 9.33 19.12 6.75
C ALA A 127 10.41 20.19 6.72
N SER A 128 11.57 19.94 7.38
CA SER A 128 12.68 20.89 7.44
C SER A 128 13.33 21.13 6.08
N ALA A 129 13.38 20.11 5.23
CA ALA A 129 13.91 20.22 3.86
C ALA A 129 12.77 20.21 2.84
N PRO A 130 12.76 21.12 1.85
CA PRO A 130 11.67 21.25 0.87
C PRO A 130 11.34 19.96 0.11
N TRP A 131 12.37 19.15 -0.15
CA TRP A 131 12.29 17.95 -0.97
C TRP A 131 12.67 16.67 -0.21
N GLY A 132 12.62 16.69 1.14
CA GLY A 132 13.12 15.60 1.96
C GLY A 132 14.61 15.32 1.71
N SER A 133 15.02 14.05 1.76
CA SER A 133 16.41 13.63 1.46
C SER A 133 16.66 13.54 -0.04
N ALA A 134 16.58 14.67 -0.74
CA ALA A 134 16.59 14.79 -2.19
C ALA A 134 17.83 14.17 -2.87
N LEU A 135 18.97 14.08 -2.15
CA LEU A 135 20.20 13.45 -2.65
C LEU A 135 20.00 11.97 -3.03
N LEU A 136 18.96 11.32 -2.51
CA LEU A 136 18.64 9.91 -2.83
C LEU A 136 17.80 9.74 -4.10
N LEU A 137 17.17 10.81 -4.60
CA LEU A 137 16.34 10.75 -5.82
C LEU A 137 17.08 10.22 -7.05
N PRO A 138 18.39 10.48 -7.28
CA PRO A 138 19.13 9.88 -8.38
C PRO A 138 19.13 8.34 -8.39
N ILE A 139 19.02 7.69 -7.22
CA ILE A 139 18.94 6.22 -7.11
C ILE A 139 17.62 5.74 -7.71
N THR A 140 16.51 6.32 -7.29
CA THR A 140 15.18 6.03 -7.86
C THR A 140 15.12 6.33 -9.36
N TYR A 141 15.68 7.49 -9.77
CA TYR A 141 15.79 7.84 -11.18
C TYR A 141 16.58 6.79 -11.99
N GLY A 142 17.74 6.40 -11.48
CA GLY A 142 18.57 5.34 -12.09
C GLY A 142 17.83 4.03 -12.22
N TYR A 143 17.15 3.59 -11.16
CA TYR A 143 16.31 2.39 -11.15
C TYR A 143 15.24 2.42 -12.25
N ILE A 144 14.47 3.51 -12.33
CA ILE A 144 13.43 3.68 -13.35
C ILE A 144 14.04 3.68 -14.75
N LYS A 145 15.18 4.37 -14.95
CA LYS A 145 15.85 4.41 -16.27
C LYS A 145 16.44 3.06 -16.69
N MET A 146 16.94 2.28 -15.75
CA MET A 146 17.50 0.95 -16.01
C MET A 146 16.42 -0.06 -16.40
N LEU A 147 15.27 -0.03 -15.74
CA LEU A 147 14.18 -0.96 -16.02
C LEU A 147 13.33 -0.53 -17.22
N GLY A 148 13.14 0.77 -17.39
CA GLY A 148 12.20 1.32 -18.36
C GLY A 148 10.76 0.88 -18.09
N GLU A 149 9.84 1.24 -18.97
CA GLU A 149 8.42 0.91 -18.84
C GLU A 149 8.16 -0.60 -18.77
N ALA A 150 8.77 -1.35 -19.69
CA ALA A 150 8.58 -2.78 -19.78
C ALA A 150 9.12 -3.52 -18.54
N GLY A 151 10.28 -3.11 -18.03
CA GLY A 151 10.88 -3.72 -16.83
C GLY A 151 10.10 -3.42 -15.55
N LEU A 152 9.62 -2.19 -15.39
CA LEU A 152 8.77 -1.80 -14.25
C LEU A 152 7.46 -2.57 -14.24
N ARG A 153 6.78 -2.67 -15.38
CA ARG A 153 5.56 -3.47 -15.52
C ARG A 153 5.84 -4.94 -15.22
N ARG A 154 6.94 -5.49 -15.78
CA ARG A 154 7.32 -6.89 -15.53
C ARG A 154 7.60 -7.16 -14.06
N ALA A 155 8.23 -6.23 -13.35
CA ALA A 155 8.45 -6.35 -11.90
C ALA A 155 7.12 -6.46 -11.13
N THR A 156 6.13 -5.62 -11.46
CA THR A 156 4.79 -5.68 -10.87
C THR A 156 4.10 -7.02 -11.16
N GLU A 157 4.11 -7.45 -12.42
CA GLU A 157 3.51 -8.73 -12.82
C GLU A 157 4.14 -9.91 -12.06
N MET A 158 5.47 -9.91 -11.94
CA MET A 158 6.20 -10.98 -11.23
C MET A 158 5.94 -10.96 -9.73
N ALA A 159 5.81 -9.80 -9.10
CA ALA A 159 5.44 -9.71 -7.69
C ALA A 159 4.08 -10.38 -7.42
N ILE A 160 3.08 -10.09 -8.25
CA ILE A 160 1.74 -10.69 -8.13
C ILE A 160 1.78 -12.20 -8.41
N VAL A 161 2.50 -12.62 -9.44
CA VAL A 161 2.64 -14.06 -9.79
C VAL A 161 3.33 -14.82 -8.67
N ASN A 162 4.43 -14.28 -8.11
CA ASN A 162 5.17 -14.92 -7.04
C ASN A 162 4.33 -15.10 -5.77
N ALA A 163 3.60 -14.08 -5.34
CA ALA A 163 2.72 -14.17 -4.17
C ALA A 163 1.64 -15.24 -4.37
N ASN A 164 1.00 -15.28 -5.53
CA ASN A 164 -0.01 -16.28 -5.84
C ASN A 164 0.57 -17.69 -6.00
N TYR A 165 1.77 -17.82 -6.57
CA TYR A 165 2.47 -19.10 -6.65
C TYR A 165 2.80 -19.64 -5.25
N MET A 166 3.37 -18.80 -4.38
CA MET A 166 3.69 -19.20 -3.01
C MET A 166 2.44 -19.56 -2.22
N SER A 167 1.36 -18.78 -2.34
CA SER A 167 0.07 -19.08 -1.73
C SER A 167 -0.43 -20.48 -2.14
N ALA A 168 -0.35 -20.82 -3.42
CA ALA A 168 -0.75 -22.13 -3.92
C ALA A 168 0.21 -23.26 -3.50
N ALA A 169 1.51 -23.01 -3.52
CA ALA A 169 2.52 -24.00 -3.15
C ALA A 169 2.50 -24.36 -1.66
N LEU A 170 2.12 -23.41 -0.81
CA LEU A 170 2.05 -23.60 0.64
C LEU A 170 0.66 -24.04 1.14
N ALA A 171 -0.34 -24.10 0.28
CA ALA A 171 -1.75 -24.30 0.67
C ALA A 171 -2.04 -25.59 1.43
N SER A 172 -1.21 -26.64 1.28
CA SER A 172 -1.35 -27.89 2.03
C SER A 172 -1.04 -27.73 3.53
N GLU A 173 -0.14 -26.82 3.88
CA GLU A 173 0.37 -26.64 5.24
C GLU A 173 -0.12 -25.31 5.87
N PHE A 174 -0.19 -24.26 5.07
CA PHE A 174 -0.50 -22.91 5.51
C PHE A 174 -1.68 -22.34 4.72
N ARG A 175 -2.75 -22.05 5.42
CA ARG A 175 -3.91 -21.37 4.82
C ARG A 175 -3.58 -19.91 4.55
N THR A 176 -3.86 -19.42 3.34
CA THR A 176 -3.93 -17.99 3.07
C THR A 176 -5.15 -17.41 3.77
N TYR A 177 -4.95 -16.43 4.65
CA TYR A 177 -6.01 -15.89 5.50
C TYR A 177 -7.08 -15.17 4.69
N TYR A 178 -6.64 -14.28 3.77
CA TYR A 178 -7.53 -13.56 2.84
C TYR A 178 -7.12 -13.81 1.39
N SER A 179 -8.08 -14.02 0.54
CA SER A 179 -7.86 -14.23 -0.91
C SER A 179 -8.85 -13.48 -1.79
N GLY A 180 -9.56 -12.50 -1.21
CA GLY A 180 -10.50 -11.67 -1.93
C GLY A 180 -11.66 -12.45 -2.58
N GLU A 181 -12.42 -11.76 -3.41
CA GLU A 181 -13.55 -12.35 -4.14
C GLU A 181 -13.09 -13.31 -5.25
N THR A 182 -11.89 -13.09 -5.79
CA THR A 182 -11.34 -13.87 -6.91
C THR A 182 -10.60 -15.15 -6.46
N GLY A 183 -10.40 -15.35 -5.16
CA GLY A 183 -9.56 -16.40 -4.62
C GLY A 183 -8.07 -16.20 -4.87
N ARG A 184 -7.65 -14.95 -5.13
CA ARG A 184 -6.27 -14.55 -5.43
C ARG A 184 -5.79 -13.48 -4.45
N VAL A 185 -4.47 -13.41 -4.27
CA VAL A 185 -3.81 -12.36 -3.49
C VAL A 185 -3.19 -11.30 -4.42
N GLY A 186 -2.82 -10.17 -3.86
CA GLY A 186 -2.05 -9.13 -4.54
C GLY A 186 -0.58 -9.52 -4.72
N HIS A 187 0.32 -8.63 -4.35
CA HIS A 187 1.78 -8.83 -4.39
C HIS A 187 2.34 -9.41 -3.08
N GLU A 188 1.51 -9.60 -2.10
CA GLU A 188 1.80 -10.17 -0.78
C GLU A 188 0.62 -11.01 -0.31
N MET A 189 0.84 -11.87 0.67
CA MET A 189 -0.19 -12.75 1.24
C MET A 189 -0.07 -12.82 2.76
N ILE A 190 -1.17 -13.14 3.41
CA ILE A 190 -1.21 -13.35 4.86
C ILE A 190 -1.41 -14.85 5.12
N LEU A 191 -0.41 -15.48 5.74
CA LEU A 191 -0.47 -16.88 6.16
C LEU A 191 -1.04 -16.99 7.57
N ASP A 192 -2.05 -17.81 7.73
CA ASP A 192 -2.72 -18.09 9.00
C ASP A 192 -1.96 -19.14 9.80
N LEU A 193 -1.55 -18.79 11.00
CA LEU A 193 -0.82 -19.68 11.93
C LEU A 193 -1.61 -20.02 13.19
N THR A 194 -2.86 -19.62 13.28
CA THR A 194 -3.71 -19.84 14.46
C THR A 194 -3.80 -21.30 14.86
N ASN A 195 -3.84 -22.23 13.91
CA ASN A 195 -3.85 -23.66 14.19
C ASN A 195 -2.54 -24.16 14.79
N PHE A 196 -1.39 -23.65 14.36
CA PHE A 196 -0.08 -24.02 14.93
C PHE A 196 0.01 -23.59 16.39
N LYS A 197 -0.47 -22.39 16.71
CA LYS A 197 -0.54 -21.91 18.09
C LYS A 197 -1.45 -22.77 18.94
N LYS A 198 -2.64 -23.08 18.43
CA LYS A 198 -3.65 -23.85 19.16
C LYS A 198 -3.23 -25.31 19.40
N ASP A 199 -2.73 -25.99 18.38
CA ASP A 199 -2.54 -27.43 18.39
C ASP A 199 -1.13 -27.83 18.89
N TYR A 200 -0.12 -26.97 18.69
CA TYR A 200 1.27 -27.27 18.99
C TYR A 200 1.94 -26.24 19.90
N ASN A 201 1.25 -25.18 20.28
CA ASN A 201 1.79 -24.04 21.03
C ASN A 201 3.00 -23.37 20.33
N ILE A 202 3.02 -23.42 18.99
CA ILE A 202 4.01 -22.75 18.13
C ILE A 202 3.37 -21.45 17.62
N ASP A 203 3.97 -20.31 17.96
CA ASP A 203 3.47 -19.01 17.54
C ASP A 203 4.20 -18.46 16.30
N CYS A 204 3.71 -17.33 15.78
CA CYS A 204 4.31 -16.70 14.60
C CYS A 204 5.77 -16.27 14.84
N GLY A 205 6.14 -15.95 16.08
CA GLY A 205 7.52 -15.63 16.46
C GLY A 205 8.45 -16.83 16.36
N ASP A 206 8.00 -18.00 16.81
CA ASP A 206 8.77 -19.25 16.71
C ASP A 206 9.07 -19.60 15.23
N ILE A 207 8.05 -19.45 14.36
CA ILE A 207 8.21 -19.71 12.93
C ILE A 207 9.16 -18.69 12.30
N ALA A 208 9.03 -17.41 12.67
CA ALA A 208 9.93 -16.36 12.18
C ALA A 208 11.39 -16.61 12.57
N HIS A 209 11.65 -17.00 13.83
CA HIS A 209 12.99 -17.37 14.28
C HIS A 209 13.52 -18.59 13.52
N ARG A 210 12.65 -19.57 13.27
CA ARG A 210 13.06 -20.75 12.51
C ARG A 210 13.37 -20.44 11.04
N LEU A 211 12.65 -19.52 10.43
CA LEU A 211 12.99 -19.02 9.08
C LEU A 211 14.37 -18.36 9.06
N MET A 212 14.74 -17.60 10.09
CA MET A 212 16.08 -17.01 10.20
C MET A 212 17.17 -18.06 10.34
N ASP A 213 16.92 -19.16 11.04
CA ASP A 213 17.86 -20.29 11.10
C ASP A 213 18.16 -20.89 9.71
N TYR A 214 17.21 -20.83 8.82
CA TYR A 214 17.37 -21.25 7.41
C TYR A 214 17.88 -20.13 6.48
N GLY A 215 18.24 -18.98 7.02
CA GLY A 215 18.80 -17.86 6.27
C GLY A 215 17.76 -16.97 5.58
N PHE A 216 16.48 -17.09 5.92
CA PHE A 216 15.45 -16.20 5.41
C PHE A 216 15.29 -14.98 6.32
N HIS A 217 15.04 -13.82 5.72
CA HIS A 217 14.58 -12.67 6.49
C HIS A 217 13.16 -12.93 6.97
N ALA A 218 12.91 -12.74 8.27
CA ALA A 218 11.59 -12.98 8.84
C ALA A 218 10.56 -12.01 8.25
N PRO A 219 9.37 -12.51 7.84
CA PRO A 219 8.28 -11.65 7.39
C PRO A 219 7.66 -10.87 8.55
N THR A 220 6.76 -9.93 8.24
CA THR A 220 6.03 -9.17 9.24
C THR A 220 5.11 -10.08 10.05
N LEU A 221 5.18 -9.96 11.38
CA LEU A 221 4.45 -10.81 12.33
C LEU A 221 3.15 -10.14 12.78
N SER A 222 2.08 -10.94 12.92
CA SER A 222 0.82 -10.54 13.56
C SER A 222 0.25 -9.22 13.02
N PHE A 223 0.35 -9.00 11.72
CA PHE A 223 -0.16 -7.80 11.04
C PHE A 223 -0.73 -8.17 9.66
N PRO A 224 -1.91 -7.66 9.28
CA PRO A 224 -2.86 -6.90 10.11
C PRO A 224 -3.67 -7.78 11.06
N VAL A 225 -3.48 -9.09 11.03
CA VAL A 225 -4.20 -10.07 11.84
C VAL A 225 -3.24 -10.75 12.81
N HIS A 226 -3.70 -10.99 14.04
CA HIS A 226 -2.91 -11.68 15.07
C HIS A 226 -2.62 -13.13 14.68
N GLU A 227 -1.45 -13.66 15.08
CA GLU A 227 -0.97 -15.00 14.73
C GLU A 227 -0.96 -15.29 13.22
N THR A 228 -0.41 -14.35 12.46
CA THR A 228 -0.20 -14.47 11.02
C THR A 228 1.19 -14.03 10.60
N LEU A 229 1.59 -14.41 9.39
CA LEU A 229 2.77 -13.89 8.70
C LEU A 229 2.34 -13.19 7.41
N MET A 230 2.82 -11.97 7.20
CA MET A 230 2.68 -11.27 5.93
C MET A 230 3.94 -11.48 5.09
N VAL A 231 3.81 -12.18 3.98
CA VAL A 231 4.90 -12.59 3.08
C VAL A 231 4.79 -11.88 1.75
#